data_bef1c54eca6bb359c38eb50d5ab6390c
#
_entry.id   bef1c54eca6bb359c38eb50d5ab6390c
#
_cell.length_a   1.000
_cell.length_b   1.000
_cell.length_c   1.000
_cell.angle_alpha   90.00
_cell.angle_beta   90.00
_cell.angle_gamma   90.00
#
_symmetry.space_group_name_H-M   'P 1'
#
loop_
_entity.id
_entity.type
_entity.pdbx_description
1 polymer ?
#
loop_
_entity_poly.entity_id
_entity_poly.type
_entity_poly.pdbx_seq_one_letter_code
_entity_poly.pdbx_strand_id
1 'polypeptide(L)'
;MIQNPQRPVSSIAFPILVALSISHCLNDLLQSVITAVYPLFKDDLGLSFAQIGLITLVYQMSASVFQPIFGLFFDKRPVAWTLPAGMLFTMTGMLNLAFASNLHWVLFSVFLIGIGSSVLHPEASRITSLASGGRRGLAQSLFQVGGNLGGSLGPLLVALLVAPYGRSHISLFAILSLIAILVMIPVCRWYKGYLTRIKSAPAAMKPHLAMPLPMNKTVLSIS
;
A
#
# COMPACT_ATOMS: atom_id res chain seq x y z
N MET A 1 14.02 27.41 35.96
CA MET A 1 13.60 27.41 34.56
C MET A 1 14.43 26.38 33.79
N ILE A 2 13.88 25.20 33.57
CA ILE A 2 14.56 24.13 32.79
C ILE A 2 14.33 24.45 31.31
N GLN A 3 15.34 24.95 30.64
CA GLN A 3 15.32 25.10 29.19
C GLN A 3 15.24 23.70 28.57
N ASN A 4 14.09 23.40 27.98
CA ASN A 4 13.88 22.21 27.20
C ASN A 4 14.72 22.34 25.93
N PRO A 5 15.75 21.51 25.69
CA PRO A 5 16.55 21.60 24.47
C PRO A 5 15.65 21.34 23.29
N GLN A 6 15.40 22.37 22.49
CA GLN A 6 14.58 22.28 21.28
C GLN A 6 15.17 21.18 20.40
N ARG A 7 14.42 20.09 20.25
CA ARG A 7 14.75 19.02 19.30
C ARG A 7 14.85 19.68 17.91
N PRO A 8 15.92 19.47 17.15
CA PRO A 8 15.94 19.94 15.78
C PRO A 8 14.74 19.32 15.06
N VAL A 9 13.78 20.15 14.69
CA VAL A 9 12.63 19.72 13.88
C VAL A 9 13.23 19.26 12.55
N SER A 10 13.30 17.95 12.34
CA SER A 10 13.71 17.40 11.05
C SER A 10 12.79 18.01 9.98
N SER A 11 13.36 18.55 8.90
CA SER A 11 12.55 19.12 7.82
C SER A 11 11.64 18.06 7.21
N ILE A 12 10.42 18.46 6.85
CA ILE A 12 9.49 17.60 6.12
C ILE A 12 10.14 17.20 4.80
N ALA A 13 10.16 15.90 4.50
CA ALA A 13 10.55 15.39 3.20
C ALA A 13 9.35 15.43 2.23
N PHE A 14 8.88 16.65 1.89
CA PHE A 14 7.64 16.85 1.15
C PHE A 14 7.57 16.09 -0.19
N PRO A 15 8.63 16.04 -1.04
CA PRO A 15 8.59 15.22 -2.25
C PRO A 15 8.35 13.73 -1.99
N ILE A 16 8.86 13.20 -0.87
CA ILE A 16 8.65 11.80 -0.48
C ILE A 16 7.19 11.58 -0.05
N LEU A 17 6.60 12.54 0.69
CA LEU A 17 5.19 12.47 1.07
C LEU A 17 4.27 12.50 -0.15
N VAL A 18 4.54 13.35 -1.12
CA VAL A 18 3.78 13.41 -2.38
C VAL A 18 3.91 12.09 -3.15
N ALA A 19 5.12 11.55 -3.29
CA ALA A 19 5.35 10.27 -3.96
C ALA A 19 4.60 9.12 -3.25
N LEU A 20 4.58 9.11 -1.91
CA LEU A 20 3.82 8.12 -1.14
C LEU A 20 2.31 8.28 -1.31
N SER A 21 1.80 9.51 -1.35
CA SER A 21 0.38 9.79 -1.60
C SER A 21 -0.05 9.35 -3.01
N ILE A 22 0.78 9.59 -4.03
CA ILE A 22 0.54 9.11 -5.40
C ILE A 22 0.58 7.58 -5.45
N SER A 23 1.55 6.97 -4.79
CA SER A 23 1.67 5.50 -4.74
C SER A 23 0.46 4.86 -4.05
N HIS A 24 -0.06 5.48 -2.98
CA HIS A 24 -1.28 5.05 -2.31
C HIS A 24 -2.50 5.21 -3.22
N CYS A 25 -2.60 6.34 -3.91
CA CYS A 25 -3.66 6.58 -4.90
C CYS A 25 -3.68 5.49 -5.97
N LEU A 26 -2.54 5.18 -6.58
CA LEU A 26 -2.46 4.14 -7.60
C LEU A 26 -2.77 2.74 -7.05
N ASN A 27 -2.30 2.42 -5.84
CA ASN A 27 -2.61 1.14 -5.22
C ASN A 27 -4.11 0.98 -4.94
N ASP A 28 -4.75 1.97 -4.33
CA ASP A 28 -6.17 1.88 -3.98
C ASP A 28 -7.09 1.96 -5.21
N LEU A 29 -6.65 2.66 -6.26
CA LEU A 29 -7.28 2.60 -7.56
C LEU A 29 -7.29 1.16 -8.09
N LEU A 30 -6.13 0.48 -8.10
CA LEU A 30 -6.02 -0.90 -8.56
C LEU A 30 -6.87 -1.87 -7.74
N GLN A 31 -6.96 -1.66 -6.43
CA GLN A 31 -7.81 -2.48 -5.56
C GLN A 31 -9.30 -2.27 -5.84
N SER A 32 -9.73 -1.04 -6.07
CA SER A 32 -11.14 -0.72 -6.34
C SER A 32 -11.62 -1.24 -7.71
N VAL A 33 -10.69 -1.49 -8.66
CA VAL A 33 -10.99 -2.19 -9.92
C VAL A 33 -11.59 -3.57 -9.66
N ILE A 34 -11.11 -4.31 -8.65
CA ILE A 34 -11.56 -5.69 -8.37
C ILE A 34 -13.08 -5.75 -8.19
N THR A 35 -13.61 -4.89 -7.34
CA THR A 35 -15.06 -4.86 -7.07
C THR A 35 -15.85 -4.29 -8.24
N ALA A 36 -15.27 -3.33 -8.96
CA ALA A 36 -15.92 -2.70 -10.11
C ALA A 36 -16.08 -3.66 -11.31
N VAL A 37 -15.21 -4.68 -11.45
CA VAL A 37 -15.29 -5.67 -12.54
C VAL A 37 -16.14 -6.91 -12.20
N TYR A 38 -16.73 -7.02 -11.00
CA TYR A 38 -17.55 -8.16 -10.63
C TYR A 38 -18.70 -8.48 -11.61
N PRO A 39 -19.47 -7.49 -12.10
CA PRO A 39 -20.51 -7.76 -13.08
C PRO A 39 -19.97 -8.46 -14.34
N LEU A 40 -18.83 -8.00 -14.86
CA LEU A 40 -18.20 -8.57 -16.04
C LEU A 40 -17.77 -10.04 -15.81
N PHE A 41 -17.16 -10.34 -14.66
CA PHE A 41 -16.79 -11.72 -14.32
C PHE A 41 -18.01 -12.61 -14.11
N LYS A 42 -19.06 -12.05 -13.50
CA LYS A 42 -20.31 -12.79 -13.29
C LYS A 42 -20.91 -13.22 -14.62
N ASP A 43 -20.97 -12.29 -15.58
CA ASP A 43 -21.59 -12.54 -16.87
C ASP A 43 -20.69 -13.41 -17.79
N ASP A 44 -19.40 -13.09 -17.90
CA ASP A 44 -18.45 -13.80 -18.77
C ASP A 44 -18.14 -15.24 -18.34
N LEU A 45 -18.07 -15.49 -17.04
CA LEU A 45 -17.73 -16.80 -16.48
C LEU A 45 -18.93 -17.54 -15.87
N GLY A 46 -20.14 -16.96 -15.93
CA GLY A 46 -21.36 -17.56 -15.37
C GLY A 46 -21.29 -17.72 -13.84
N LEU A 47 -20.64 -16.80 -13.13
CA LEU A 47 -20.42 -16.94 -11.68
C LEU A 47 -21.70 -16.68 -10.88
N SER A 48 -21.90 -17.48 -9.85
CA SER A 48 -22.94 -17.24 -8.84
C SER A 48 -22.58 -16.07 -7.91
N PHE A 49 -23.54 -15.48 -7.23
CA PHE A 49 -23.29 -14.46 -6.21
C PHE A 49 -22.42 -14.99 -5.05
N ALA A 50 -22.54 -16.27 -4.70
CA ALA A 50 -21.69 -16.90 -3.70
C ALA A 50 -20.22 -16.93 -4.15
N GLN A 51 -19.95 -17.18 -5.43
CA GLN A 51 -18.60 -17.17 -6.00
C GLN A 51 -18.02 -15.74 -6.06
N ILE A 52 -18.85 -14.73 -6.35
CA ILE A 52 -18.44 -13.31 -6.24
C ILE A 52 -18.09 -12.96 -4.79
N GLY A 53 -18.91 -13.42 -3.83
CA GLY A 53 -18.60 -13.29 -2.40
C GLY A 53 -17.27 -13.96 -2.01
N LEU A 54 -16.98 -15.14 -2.59
CA LEU A 54 -15.71 -15.84 -2.37
C LEU A 54 -14.51 -15.05 -2.94
N ILE A 55 -14.67 -14.42 -4.09
CA ILE A 55 -13.63 -13.54 -4.67
C ILE A 55 -13.32 -12.40 -3.69
N THR A 56 -14.38 -11.74 -3.17
CA THR A 56 -14.22 -10.67 -2.16
C THR A 56 -13.52 -11.19 -0.90
N LEU A 57 -13.95 -12.35 -0.40
CA LEU A 57 -13.37 -12.97 0.80
C LEU A 57 -11.88 -13.24 0.62
N VAL A 58 -11.47 -13.90 -0.47
CA VAL A 58 -10.07 -14.24 -0.74
C VAL A 58 -9.22 -12.97 -0.84
N TYR A 59 -9.72 -11.95 -1.56
CA TYR A 59 -9.05 -10.65 -1.65
C TYR A 59 -8.87 -10.00 -0.27
N GLN A 60 -9.97 -9.84 0.48
CA GLN A 60 -9.93 -9.16 1.78
C GLN A 60 -9.10 -9.92 2.82
N MET A 61 -9.19 -11.26 2.83
CA MET A 61 -8.36 -12.08 3.71
C MET A 61 -6.87 -11.92 3.38
N SER A 62 -6.48 -11.99 2.10
CA SER A 62 -5.09 -11.80 1.70
C SER A 62 -4.60 -10.37 1.97
N ALA A 63 -5.41 -9.36 1.73
CA ALA A 63 -5.07 -7.98 2.00
C ALA A 63 -4.94 -7.67 3.50
N SER A 64 -5.83 -8.24 4.35
CA SER A 64 -5.91 -7.87 5.78
C SER A 64 -5.06 -8.75 6.69
N VAL A 65 -5.09 -10.09 6.50
CA VAL A 65 -4.39 -11.03 7.40
C VAL A 65 -2.87 -10.91 7.28
N PHE A 66 -2.37 -10.64 6.08
CA PHE A 66 -0.93 -10.50 5.86
C PHE A 66 -0.39 -9.11 6.27
N GLN A 67 -1.23 -8.08 6.43
CA GLN A 67 -0.77 -6.75 6.88
C GLN A 67 -0.01 -6.78 8.22
N PRO A 68 -0.57 -7.33 9.30
CA PRO A 68 0.16 -7.39 10.57
C PRO A 68 1.39 -8.29 10.49
N ILE A 69 1.37 -9.35 9.69
CA ILE A 69 2.51 -10.26 9.50
C ILE A 69 3.66 -9.50 8.83
N PHE A 70 3.41 -8.84 7.70
CA PHE A 70 4.42 -8.04 7.02
C PHE A 70 4.83 -6.81 7.82
N GLY A 71 3.89 -6.14 8.51
CA GLY A 71 4.19 -5.02 9.39
C GLY A 71 5.22 -5.40 10.45
N LEU A 72 4.95 -6.47 11.20
CA LEU A 72 5.87 -6.98 12.24
C LEU A 72 7.21 -7.46 11.66
N PHE A 73 7.19 -8.06 10.48
CA PHE A 73 8.42 -8.52 9.82
C PHE A 73 9.32 -7.35 9.40
N PHE A 74 8.74 -6.33 8.75
CA PHE A 74 9.49 -5.16 8.29
C PHE A 74 9.87 -4.20 9.41
N ASP A 75 9.15 -4.19 10.52
CA ASP A 75 9.56 -3.46 11.73
C ASP A 75 10.87 -4.03 12.30
N LYS A 76 11.01 -5.35 12.29
CA LYS A 76 12.22 -6.03 12.75
C LYS A 76 13.35 -6.01 11.71
N ARG A 77 13.02 -6.09 10.44
CA ARG A 77 13.96 -6.18 9.30
C ARG A 77 13.57 -5.19 8.20
N PRO A 78 13.79 -3.89 8.40
CA PRO A 78 13.40 -2.89 7.41
C PRO A 78 14.21 -3.04 6.11
N VAL A 79 13.47 -3.17 5.00
CA VAL A 79 14.03 -3.32 3.65
C VAL A 79 13.47 -2.23 2.76
N ALA A 80 14.34 -1.50 2.07
CA ALA A 80 13.92 -0.32 1.30
C ALA A 80 13.10 -0.65 0.05
N TRP A 81 13.19 -1.87 -0.48
CA TRP A 81 12.56 -2.28 -1.74
C TRP A 81 11.25 -3.06 -1.57
N THR A 82 10.70 -3.07 -0.38
CA THR A 82 9.43 -3.78 -0.08
C THR A 82 8.23 -3.20 -0.84
N LEU A 83 8.15 -1.87 -0.97
CA LEU A 83 7.05 -1.21 -1.69
C LEU A 83 6.98 -1.61 -3.18
N PRO A 84 8.06 -1.49 -3.98
CA PRO A 84 8.07 -1.99 -5.35
C PRO A 84 7.79 -3.49 -5.45
N ALA A 85 8.31 -4.30 -4.52
CA ALA A 85 8.03 -5.73 -4.51
C ALA A 85 6.53 -6.03 -4.30
N GLY A 86 5.88 -5.36 -3.35
CA GLY A 86 4.43 -5.46 -3.17
C GLY A 86 3.67 -5.08 -4.45
N MET A 87 4.07 -3.98 -5.11
CA MET A 87 3.41 -3.54 -6.34
C MET A 87 3.64 -4.50 -7.52
N LEU A 88 4.75 -5.25 -7.56
CA LEU A 88 4.94 -6.33 -8.54
C LEU A 88 3.92 -7.47 -8.37
N PHE A 89 3.58 -7.84 -7.14
CA PHE A 89 2.51 -8.80 -6.88
C PHE A 89 1.16 -8.27 -7.39
N THR A 90 0.84 -7.00 -7.12
CA THR A 90 -0.37 -6.36 -7.65
C THR A 90 -0.38 -6.34 -9.18
N MET A 91 0.71 -5.97 -9.83
CA MET A 91 0.85 -5.96 -11.29
C MET A 91 0.62 -7.35 -11.88
N THR A 92 1.27 -8.37 -11.32
CA THR A 92 1.11 -9.76 -11.76
C THR A 92 -0.33 -10.22 -11.58
N GLY A 93 -0.95 -9.89 -10.44
CA GLY A 93 -2.35 -10.19 -10.17
C GLY A 93 -3.30 -9.54 -11.18
N MET A 94 -3.08 -8.26 -11.54
CA MET A 94 -3.88 -7.54 -12.55
C MET A 94 -3.76 -8.16 -13.94
N LEU A 95 -2.54 -8.54 -14.35
CA LEU A 95 -2.33 -9.22 -15.63
C LEU A 95 -3.03 -10.58 -15.66
N ASN A 96 -2.89 -11.38 -14.61
CA ASN A 96 -3.60 -12.66 -14.51
C ASN A 96 -5.12 -12.45 -14.50
N LEU A 97 -5.62 -11.44 -13.79
CA LEU A 97 -7.05 -11.14 -13.70
C LEU A 97 -7.64 -10.83 -15.09
N ALA A 98 -6.93 -10.06 -15.92
CA ALA A 98 -7.35 -9.69 -17.27
C ALA A 98 -7.64 -10.92 -18.15
N PHE A 99 -6.88 -12.00 -17.98
CA PHE A 99 -6.95 -13.20 -18.81
C PHE A 99 -7.46 -14.44 -18.06
N ALA A 100 -8.01 -14.25 -16.86
CA ALA A 100 -8.53 -15.35 -16.04
C ALA A 100 -9.67 -16.08 -16.77
N SER A 101 -9.53 -17.37 -17.03
CA SER A 101 -10.48 -18.19 -17.79
C SER A 101 -11.51 -18.93 -16.92
N ASN A 102 -11.31 -18.94 -15.60
CA ASN A 102 -12.19 -19.62 -14.66
C ASN A 102 -12.03 -19.03 -13.24
N LEU A 103 -12.90 -19.44 -12.32
CA LEU A 103 -12.91 -18.95 -10.94
C LEU A 103 -11.57 -19.13 -10.22
N HIS A 104 -10.87 -20.25 -10.41
CA HIS A 104 -9.59 -20.49 -9.72
C HIS A 104 -8.52 -19.47 -10.11
N TRP A 105 -8.44 -19.13 -11.39
CA TRP A 105 -7.54 -18.08 -11.87
C TRP A 105 -7.93 -16.69 -11.34
N VAL A 106 -9.24 -16.39 -11.24
CA VAL A 106 -9.71 -15.15 -10.61
C VAL A 106 -9.30 -15.10 -9.14
N LEU A 107 -9.52 -16.19 -8.37
CA LEU A 107 -9.15 -16.27 -6.97
C LEU A 107 -7.64 -16.11 -6.76
N PHE A 108 -6.82 -16.77 -7.60
CA PHE A 108 -5.38 -16.61 -7.58
C PHE A 108 -4.94 -15.17 -7.87
N SER A 109 -5.57 -14.54 -8.85
CA SER A 109 -5.27 -13.15 -9.22
C SER A 109 -5.55 -12.17 -8.08
N VAL A 110 -6.74 -12.25 -7.47
CA VAL A 110 -7.11 -11.36 -6.36
C VAL A 110 -6.31 -11.65 -5.10
N PHE A 111 -5.89 -12.89 -4.87
CA PHE A 111 -4.96 -13.26 -3.80
C PHE A 111 -3.62 -12.54 -3.99
N LEU A 112 -3.03 -12.55 -5.20
CA LEU A 112 -1.79 -11.83 -5.48
C LEU A 112 -1.93 -10.32 -5.26
N ILE A 113 -3.05 -9.73 -5.71
CA ILE A 113 -3.33 -8.30 -5.51
C ILE A 113 -3.42 -7.98 -4.01
N GLY A 114 -4.10 -8.83 -3.25
CA GLY A 114 -4.21 -8.69 -1.79
C GLY A 114 -2.86 -8.78 -1.07
N ILE A 115 -1.99 -9.72 -1.46
CA ILE A 115 -0.62 -9.79 -0.93
C ILE A 115 0.15 -8.50 -1.23
N GLY A 116 0.09 -7.98 -2.47
CA GLY A 116 0.72 -6.70 -2.83
C GLY A 116 0.27 -5.54 -1.95
N SER A 117 -1.04 -5.43 -1.74
CA SER A 117 -1.68 -4.44 -0.87
C SER A 117 -1.24 -4.57 0.59
N SER A 118 -1.19 -5.80 1.11
CA SER A 118 -0.82 -6.08 2.50
C SER A 118 0.62 -5.69 2.85
N VAL A 119 1.51 -5.65 1.87
CA VAL A 119 2.88 -5.13 2.00
C VAL A 119 2.88 -3.60 1.96
N LEU A 120 2.14 -3.01 1.03
CA LEU A 120 2.22 -1.58 0.74
C LEU A 120 1.68 -0.72 1.89
N HIS A 121 0.49 -1.01 2.41
CA HIS A 121 -0.18 -0.16 3.39
C HIS A 121 0.63 0.07 4.68
N PRO A 122 1.10 -0.96 5.41
CA PRO A 122 1.84 -0.74 6.65
C PRO A 122 3.19 -0.05 6.40
N GLU A 123 3.90 -0.47 5.35
CA GLU A 123 5.22 0.05 5.05
C GLU A 123 5.18 1.50 4.55
N ALA A 124 4.25 1.84 3.64
CA ALA A 124 4.09 3.20 3.13
C ALA A 124 3.64 4.15 4.25
N SER A 125 2.69 3.75 5.12
CA SER A 125 2.26 4.53 6.29
C SER A 125 3.42 4.77 7.26
N ARG A 126 4.26 3.76 7.49
CA ARG A 126 5.46 3.87 8.31
C ARG A 126 6.46 4.87 7.72
N ILE A 127 6.77 4.78 6.44
CA ILE A 127 7.69 5.70 5.75
C ILE A 127 7.12 7.13 5.73
N THR A 128 5.80 7.29 5.54
CA THR A 128 5.09 8.56 5.65
C THR A 128 5.32 9.21 7.01
N SER A 129 5.22 8.44 8.09
CA SER A 129 5.49 8.93 9.45
C SER A 129 6.95 9.35 9.64
N LEU A 130 7.91 8.64 9.04
CA LEU A 130 9.34 9.00 9.08
C LEU A 130 9.63 10.26 8.27
N ALA A 131 8.98 10.45 7.13
CA ALA A 131 9.15 11.61 6.24
C ALA A 131 8.44 12.88 6.75
N SER A 132 7.63 12.77 7.81
CA SER A 132 6.73 13.84 8.30
C SER A 132 7.43 15.03 8.95
N GLY A 133 8.72 14.92 9.31
CA GLY A 133 9.42 15.99 10.06
C GLY A 133 8.74 16.36 11.38
N GLY A 134 8.08 15.40 12.05
CA GLY A 134 7.31 15.61 13.28
C GLY A 134 5.84 15.96 13.09
N ARG A 135 5.40 16.31 11.87
CA ARG A 135 4.02 16.65 11.53
C ARG A 135 3.24 15.42 11.04
N ARG A 136 3.17 14.38 11.86
CA ARG A 136 2.60 13.08 11.49
C ARG A 136 1.15 13.16 11.02
N GLY A 137 0.31 13.96 11.68
CA GLY A 137 -1.09 14.14 11.28
C GLY A 137 -1.22 14.66 9.85
N LEU A 138 -0.49 15.73 9.50
CA LEU A 138 -0.47 16.28 8.14
C LEU A 138 0.00 15.25 7.11
N ALA A 139 1.09 14.53 7.42
CA ALA A 139 1.65 13.53 6.52
C ALA A 139 0.67 12.38 6.27
N GLN A 140 0.04 11.86 7.32
CA GLN A 140 -0.96 10.79 7.20
C GLN A 140 -2.24 11.27 6.49
N SER A 141 -2.68 12.52 6.72
CA SER A 141 -3.83 13.08 5.99
C SER A 141 -3.54 13.18 4.50
N LEU A 142 -2.35 13.65 4.10
CA LEU A 142 -1.95 13.71 2.70
C LEU A 142 -1.90 12.31 2.07
N PHE A 143 -1.35 11.34 2.79
CA PHE A 143 -1.30 9.94 2.36
C PHE A 143 -2.70 9.36 2.15
N GLN A 144 -3.62 9.60 3.10
CA GLN A 144 -4.99 9.09 3.06
C GLN A 144 -5.83 9.75 1.96
N VAL A 145 -5.62 11.04 1.68
CA VAL A 145 -6.28 11.73 0.55
C VAL A 145 -5.92 11.04 -0.76
N GLY A 146 -4.65 10.62 -0.93
CA GLY A 146 -4.23 9.84 -2.10
C GLY A 146 -5.03 8.55 -2.24
N GLY A 147 -5.12 7.74 -1.17
CA GLY A 147 -5.87 6.48 -1.19
C GLY A 147 -7.36 6.68 -1.54
N ASN A 148 -8.03 7.64 -0.88
CA ASN A 148 -9.43 7.92 -1.12
C ASN A 148 -9.69 8.37 -2.58
N LEU A 149 -8.80 9.19 -3.14
CA LEU A 149 -8.87 9.59 -4.55
C LEU A 149 -8.74 8.36 -5.46
N GLY A 150 -7.78 7.49 -5.20
CA GLY A 150 -7.58 6.26 -5.97
C GLY A 150 -8.81 5.35 -5.94
N GLY A 151 -9.35 5.09 -4.75
CA GLY A 151 -10.54 4.28 -4.57
C GLY A 151 -11.76 4.81 -5.33
N SER A 152 -11.86 6.13 -5.49
CA SER A 152 -12.94 6.78 -6.25
C SER A 152 -12.71 6.69 -7.77
N LEU A 153 -11.46 6.74 -8.23
CA LEU A 153 -11.11 6.72 -9.66
C LEU A 153 -11.22 5.33 -10.29
N GLY A 154 -10.97 4.25 -9.53
CA GLY A 154 -10.97 2.91 -10.10
C GLY A 154 -12.27 2.50 -10.77
N PRO A 155 -13.46 2.61 -10.13
CA PRO A 155 -14.73 2.31 -10.76
C PRO A 155 -15.01 3.16 -12.00
N LEU A 156 -14.62 4.45 -11.99
CA LEU A 156 -14.75 5.33 -13.14
C LEU A 156 -13.92 4.83 -14.32
N LEU A 157 -12.67 4.46 -14.08
CA LEU A 157 -11.80 3.93 -15.15
C LEU A 157 -12.29 2.57 -15.65
N VAL A 158 -12.85 1.73 -14.79
CA VAL A 158 -13.47 0.47 -15.23
C VAL A 158 -14.66 0.74 -16.16
N ALA A 159 -15.53 1.69 -15.80
CA ALA A 159 -16.66 2.07 -16.63
C ALA A 159 -16.25 2.63 -18.01
N LEU A 160 -15.14 3.36 -18.07
CA LEU A 160 -14.65 3.99 -19.30
C LEU A 160 -13.78 3.07 -20.16
N LEU A 161 -12.94 2.22 -19.54
CA LEU A 161 -11.90 1.47 -20.25
C LEU A 161 -12.16 -0.03 -20.33
N VAL A 162 -12.92 -0.60 -19.37
CA VAL A 162 -13.11 -2.06 -19.32
C VAL A 162 -14.52 -2.43 -19.78
N ALA A 163 -15.54 -1.77 -19.26
CA ALA A 163 -16.92 -2.11 -19.56
C ALA A 163 -17.25 -2.04 -21.07
N PRO A 164 -16.79 -1.04 -21.86
CA PRO A 164 -17.08 -0.98 -23.29
C PRO A 164 -16.23 -1.93 -24.13
N TYR A 165 -15.01 -2.27 -23.68
CA TYR A 165 -14.02 -2.97 -24.51
C TYR A 165 -13.73 -4.39 -24.01
N GLY A 166 -14.33 -4.79 -22.92
CA GLY A 166 -14.22 -6.13 -22.37
C GLY A 166 -13.05 -6.33 -21.40
N ARG A 167 -13.09 -7.48 -20.74
CA ARG A 167 -12.27 -7.86 -19.59
C ARG A 167 -10.76 -7.81 -19.83
N SER A 168 -10.28 -8.12 -21.05
CA SER A 168 -8.86 -8.05 -21.40
C SER A 168 -8.23 -6.68 -21.14
N HIS A 169 -9.04 -5.59 -21.19
CA HIS A 169 -8.59 -4.24 -20.94
C HIS A 169 -8.23 -3.97 -19.45
N ILE A 170 -8.54 -4.90 -18.53
CA ILE A 170 -7.99 -4.89 -17.17
C ILE A 170 -6.45 -4.90 -17.21
N SER A 171 -5.83 -5.47 -18.25
CA SER A 171 -4.37 -5.45 -18.42
C SER A 171 -3.77 -4.05 -18.51
N LEU A 172 -4.54 -3.03 -18.91
CA LEU A 172 -4.10 -1.63 -18.91
C LEU A 172 -3.74 -1.12 -17.51
N PHE A 173 -4.39 -1.66 -16.48
CA PHE A 173 -4.08 -1.31 -15.09
C PHE A 173 -2.69 -1.81 -14.63
N ALA A 174 -2.09 -2.77 -15.33
CA ALA A 174 -0.69 -3.13 -15.10
C ALA A 174 0.27 -1.97 -15.42
N ILE A 175 -0.08 -1.10 -16.36
CA ILE A 175 0.69 0.13 -16.67
C ILE A 175 0.68 1.06 -15.45
N LEU A 176 -0.47 1.22 -14.77
CA LEU A 176 -0.56 2.02 -13.55
C LEU A 176 0.27 1.41 -12.41
N SER A 177 0.32 0.08 -12.31
CA SER A 177 1.21 -0.61 -11.38
C SER A 177 2.68 -0.32 -11.67
N LEU A 178 3.07 -0.31 -12.95
CA LEU A 178 4.43 0.04 -13.37
C LEU A 178 4.76 1.50 -13.02
N ILE A 179 3.82 2.43 -13.29
CA ILE A 179 3.98 3.84 -12.90
C ILE A 179 4.17 3.95 -11.38
N ALA A 180 3.38 3.23 -10.58
CA ALA A 180 3.53 3.22 -9.13
C ALA A 180 4.92 2.72 -8.69
N ILE A 181 5.44 1.65 -9.31
CA ILE A 181 6.79 1.15 -9.07
C ILE A 181 7.83 2.25 -9.34
N LEU A 182 7.72 2.95 -10.47
CA LEU A 182 8.64 4.03 -10.83
C LEU A 182 8.57 5.20 -9.83
N VAL A 183 7.38 5.59 -9.39
CA VAL A 183 7.16 6.63 -8.38
C VAL A 183 7.75 6.22 -7.02
N MET A 184 7.78 4.92 -6.70
CA MET A 184 8.35 4.41 -5.45
C MET A 184 9.89 4.39 -5.44
N ILE A 185 10.58 4.44 -6.60
CA ILE A 185 12.06 4.39 -6.65
C ILE A 185 12.71 5.52 -5.82
N PRO A 186 12.34 6.80 -5.96
CA PRO A 186 12.87 7.88 -5.11
C PRO A 186 12.61 7.65 -3.63
N VAL A 187 11.42 7.12 -3.27
CA VAL A 187 11.07 6.78 -1.89
C VAL A 187 12.02 5.71 -1.34
N CYS A 188 12.26 4.64 -2.10
CA CYS A 188 13.17 3.57 -1.71
C CYS A 188 14.61 4.06 -1.54
N ARG A 189 15.10 4.92 -2.43
CA ARG A 189 16.44 5.51 -2.34
C ARG A 189 16.58 6.38 -1.08
N TRP A 190 15.60 7.24 -0.83
CA TRP A 190 15.55 8.07 0.37
C TRP A 190 15.52 7.21 1.63
N TYR A 191 14.66 6.18 1.66
CA TYR A 191 14.50 5.30 2.80
C TYR A 191 15.75 4.45 3.06
N LYS A 192 16.42 3.95 2.01
CA LYS A 192 17.71 3.28 2.12
C LYS A 192 18.76 4.19 2.77
N GLY A 193 18.85 5.47 2.34
CA GLY A 193 19.74 6.47 2.93
C GLY A 193 19.40 6.72 4.41
N TYR A 194 18.12 6.79 4.76
CA TYR A 194 17.65 6.92 6.14
C TYR A 194 18.09 5.72 7.00
N LEU A 195 17.89 4.48 6.54
CA LEU A 195 18.31 3.27 7.24
C LEU A 195 19.83 3.20 7.45
N THR A 196 20.61 3.63 6.44
CA THR A 196 22.08 3.67 6.55
C THR A 196 22.53 4.65 7.63
N ARG A 197 21.91 5.84 7.70
CA ARG A 197 22.22 6.86 8.73
C ARG A 197 21.93 6.34 10.14
N ILE A 198 20.80 5.62 10.35
CA ILE A 198 20.48 5.02 11.65
C ILE A 198 21.52 3.96 12.04
N LYS A 199 21.96 3.13 11.10
CA LYS A 199 22.94 2.07 11.36
C LYS A 199 24.31 2.66 11.77
N SER A 200 24.74 3.76 11.13
CA SER A 200 26.02 4.42 11.39
C SER A 200 25.98 5.40 12.56
N ALA A 201 24.81 5.70 13.11
CA ALA A 201 24.69 6.62 14.25
C ALA A 201 25.28 6.01 15.55
N PRO A 202 25.98 6.81 16.39
CA PRO A 202 26.40 6.38 17.72
C PRO A 202 25.25 5.83 18.55
N ALA A 203 25.52 4.86 19.44
CA ALA A 203 24.51 4.19 20.26
C ALA A 203 23.63 5.18 21.05
N ALA A 204 24.21 6.27 21.54
CA ALA A 204 23.49 7.34 22.25
C ALA A 204 22.46 8.10 21.39
N MET A 205 22.62 8.12 20.07
CA MET A 205 21.72 8.80 19.12
C MET A 205 20.64 7.90 18.54
N LYS A 206 20.78 6.59 18.61
CA LYS A 206 19.83 5.62 18.03
C LYS A 206 18.40 5.74 18.57
N PRO A 207 18.16 5.95 19.89
CA PRO A 207 16.80 6.14 20.41
C PRO A 207 16.08 7.37 19.87
N HIS A 208 16.84 8.41 19.45
CA HIS A 208 16.27 9.63 18.88
C HIS A 208 15.97 9.53 17.38
N LEU A 209 16.59 8.60 16.68
CA LEU A 209 16.41 8.34 15.25
C LEU A 209 15.43 7.19 15.00
N ALA A 210 15.42 6.19 15.89
CA ALA A 210 14.40 5.15 15.87
C ALA A 210 13.10 5.72 16.42
N MET A 211 11.99 5.53 15.71
CA MET A 211 10.66 5.88 16.19
C MET A 211 10.33 5.02 17.43
N PRO A 212 10.14 5.58 18.62
CA PRO A 212 9.48 4.83 19.67
C PRO A 212 8.02 4.68 19.22
N LEU A 213 7.59 3.47 18.97
CA LEU A 213 6.17 3.17 19.03
C LEU A 213 5.74 3.53 20.45
N PRO A 214 4.75 4.42 20.65
CA PRO A 214 4.17 4.57 21.96
C PRO A 214 3.31 3.32 22.21
N MET A 215 3.93 2.24 22.62
CA MET A 215 3.22 1.22 23.39
C MET A 215 2.95 1.85 24.76
N ASN A 216 1.85 2.57 24.81
CA ASN A 216 1.34 3.08 26.07
C ASN A 216 0.91 1.87 26.88
N LYS A 217 1.71 1.53 27.89
CA LYS A 217 1.41 0.46 28.88
C LYS A 217 0.10 0.71 29.65
N THR A 218 -0.54 1.83 29.40
CA THR A 218 -1.78 2.26 30.04
C THR A 218 -3.04 1.59 29.46
N VAL A 219 -2.96 0.89 28.31
CA VAL A 219 -4.13 0.22 27.73
C VAL A 219 -4.36 -1.18 28.30
N LEU A 220 -3.41 -1.75 29.05
CA LEU A 220 -3.53 -3.08 29.66
C LEU A 220 -4.04 -3.07 31.12
N SER A 221 -4.49 -1.94 31.65
CA SER A 221 -5.00 -1.83 33.02
C SER A 221 -6.51 -1.55 33.12
N ILE A 222 -7.29 -1.80 32.06
CA ILE A 222 -8.76 -1.76 32.09
C ILE A 222 -9.27 -3.16 31.69
N SER A 223 -9.21 -4.04 32.60
CA SER A 223 -10.04 -5.22 32.71
C SER A 223 -10.27 -5.51 34.16
#